data_22cc2f730c64354f870c20770a345c97
#
_entry.id   22cc2f730c64354f870c20770a345c97
#
_cell.length_a   1.000
_cell.length_b   1.000
_cell.length_c   1.000
_cell.angle_alpha   90.00
_cell.angle_beta   90.00
_cell.angle_gamma   90.00
#
_symmetry.space_group_name_H-M   'P 1'
#
loop_
_entity.id
_entity.type
_entity.pdbx_description
1 polymer ?
#
loop_
_entity_poly.entity_id
_entity_poly.type
_entity_poly.pdbx_seq_one_letter_code
_entity_poly.pdbx_strand_id
1 'polypeptide(L)'
;IYETFTTANPKYLIDFRKEPGVISRDLPNSGRSTQSIIHLANLLIQWTTSEHPEPELQKSLTEPYILPTPPGDPQPNPPDQPETIGLISTKYTPDGEIRAVISSLRRWLPSHSEETVAILVPTNDRGEKYVDALKQAEIPYFEVLKNSQPTRRVAHLLTEILQYLAEPSNPKKLSKLIANLPLPETNKPAEKSYWEDVQKLAADLIIKCAEVEDFLFPLPGEDWLIQQAGESTDHQIIDCLQDLRPNLQKWTTAILLPVDQLILTISVDLFTSPIDLALAHSIAILLEHKARNNPTWRLPEFALELSNIARDKAGISGFSAADTGFNPDDYRGQVIVTTIHKAKGLEWDRVHLTSVSNYDFPAAQPYDEYIGEKWFIRNRLNLQAESVALTKALLTRDISGLFMEEGQATMDARFEYSSERLRLLFVGITRARKELVITWNTGKSPRQEAREALALTALRSLWNAENQ
;
A
#
# COMPACT_ATOMS: atom_id res chain seq x y z
N ILE A 1 -12.37 -8.80 2.84
CA ILE A 1 -12.48 -7.39 2.39
C ILE A 1 -12.06 -6.54 3.56
N TYR A 2 -11.07 -5.68 3.38
CA TYR A 2 -10.57 -4.79 4.43
C TYR A 2 -11.33 -3.46 4.37
N GLU A 3 -12.36 -3.30 5.18
CA GLU A 3 -13.19 -2.09 5.20
C GLU A 3 -12.39 -0.85 5.57
N THR A 4 -11.56 -0.96 6.60
CA THR A 4 -10.82 0.17 7.19
C THR A 4 -9.72 0.70 6.26
N PHE A 5 -9.10 -0.17 5.44
CA PHE A 5 -7.98 0.20 4.57
C PHE A 5 -8.38 0.56 3.15
N THR A 6 -9.44 -0.06 2.62
CA THR A 6 -9.82 0.09 1.20
C THR A 6 -11.12 0.86 1.01
N THR A 7 -11.77 1.29 2.09
CA THR A 7 -13.13 1.83 2.06
C THR A 7 -14.14 0.92 1.34
N ALA A 8 -13.76 -0.33 1.07
CA ALA A 8 -14.61 -1.32 0.43
C ALA A 8 -15.67 -1.78 1.42
N ASN A 9 -16.93 -1.60 1.06
CA ASN A 9 -18.04 -2.05 1.89
C ASN A 9 -18.48 -3.45 1.44
N PRO A 10 -18.24 -4.52 2.22
CA PRO A 10 -18.63 -5.88 1.87
C PRO A 10 -20.15 -6.05 1.77
N LYS A 11 -20.93 -5.14 2.36
CA LYS A 11 -22.39 -5.14 2.31
C LYS A 11 -22.90 -5.21 0.87
N TYR A 12 -22.30 -4.47 -0.06
CA TYR A 12 -22.72 -4.49 -1.46
C TYR A 12 -22.61 -5.90 -2.08
N LEU A 13 -21.52 -6.62 -1.79
CA LEU A 13 -21.36 -8.00 -2.27
C LEU A 13 -22.32 -8.96 -1.57
N ILE A 14 -22.52 -8.80 -0.27
CA ILE A 14 -23.45 -9.61 0.53
C ILE A 14 -24.88 -9.39 0.05
N ASP A 15 -25.26 -8.15 -0.22
CA ASP A 15 -26.60 -7.81 -0.69
C ASP A 15 -26.81 -8.32 -2.13
N PHE A 16 -25.81 -8.16 -3.01
CA PHE A 16 -25.85 -8.71 -4.37
C PHE A 16 -26.04 -10.24 -4.38
N ARG A 17 -25.40 -10.98 -3.46
CA ARG A 17 -25.60 -12.44 -3.33
C ARG A 17 -27.05 -12.83 -3.02
N LYS A 18 -27.87 -11.93 -2.47
CA LYS A 18 -29.27 -12.15 -2.09
C LYS A 18 -30.25 -11.76 -3.20
N GLU A 19 -29.78 -11.13 -4.28
CA GLU A 19 -30.65 -10.70 -5.38
C GLU A 19 -31.24 -11.90 -6.14
N PRO A 20 -32.51 -11.82 -6.58
CA PRO A 20 -33.15 -12.87 -7.37
C PRO A 20 -32.37 -13.16 -8.65
N GLY A 21 -32.08 -14.46 -8.90
CA GLY A 21 -31.33 -14.89 -10.09
C GLY A 21 -29.81 -14.96 -9.91
N VAL A 22 -29.26 -14.50 -8.79
CA VAL A 22 -27.84 -14.67 -8.48
C VAL A 22 -27.56 -16.06 -7.94
N ILE A 23 -26.65 -16.78 -8.62
CA ILE A 23 -26.17 -18.09 -8.19
C ILE A 23 -24.88 -17.92 -7.42
N SER A 24 -24.92 -18.13 -6.10
CA SER A 24 -23.73 -18.13 -5.25
C SER A 24 -23.12 -19.54 -5.22
N ARG A 25 -21.81 -19.62 -5.49
CA ARG A 25 -21.03 -20.88 -5.36
C ARG A 25 -19.80 -20.63 -4.52
N ASP A 26 -19.58 -21.51 -3.54
CA ASP A 26 -18.38 -21.48 -2.75
C ASP A 26 -17.21 -22.15 -3.53
N LEU A 27 -16.01 -21.62 -3.37
CA LEU A 27 -14.76 -22.16 -3.96
C LEU A 27 -13.82 -22.53 -2.81
N PRO A 28 -14.10 -23.62 -2.08
CA PRO A 28 -13.32 -23.98 -0.89
C PRO A 28 -11.97 -24.59 -1.23
N ASN A 29 -11.80 -25.17 -2.42
CA ASN A 29 -10.58 -25.89 -2.79
C ASN A 29 -9.44 -24.93 -3.15
N SER A 30 -8.24 -25.22 -2.64
CA SER A 30 -7.03 -24.46 -2.92
C SER A 30 -5.85 -25.40 -3.20
N GLY A 31 -5.29 -25.32 -4.41
CA GLY A 31 -4.06 -26.01 -4.82
C GLY A 31 -2.78 -25.20 -4.55
N ARG A 32 -2.91 -24.06 -3.86
CA ARG A 32 -1.76 -23.16 -3.62
C ARG A 32 -0.77 -23.73 -2.62
N SER A 33 -1.26 -24.11 -1.45
CA SER A 33 -0.46 -24.40 -0.26
C SER A 33 -0.43 -25.90 0.03
N THR A 34 0.57 -26.33 0.79
CA THR A 34 0.60 -27.69 1.36
C THR A 34 -0.62 -27.92 2.27
N GLN A 35 -0.97 -29.20 2.46
CA GLN A 35 -2.11 -29.57 3.32
C GLN A 35 -1.91 -29.11 4.76
N SER A 36 -0.69 -29.14 5.27
CA SER A 36 -0.33 -28.64 6.61
C SER A 36 -0.57 -27.15 6.77
N ILE A 37 -0.26 -26.33 5.78
CA ILE A 37 -0.55 -24.87 5.81
C ILE A 37 -2.06 -24.62 5.75
N ILE A 38 -2.78 -25.37 4.90
CA ILE A 38 -4.25 -25.29 4.84
C ILE A 38 -4.84 -25.67 6.20
N HIS A 39 -4.36 -26.74 6.81
CA HIS A 39 -4.80 -27.20 8.12
C HIS A 39 -4.55 -26.12 9.20
N LEU A 40 -3.35 -25.53 9.25
CA LEU A 40 -3.04 -24.44 10.19
C LEU A 40 -3.97 -23.24 10.00
N ALA A 41 -4.30 -22.87 8.76
CA ALA A 41 -5.25 -21.80 8.47
C ALA A 41 -6.67 -22.14 8.98
N ASN A 42 -7.09 -23.40 8.82
CA ASN A 42 -8.38 -23.88 9.30
C ASN A 42 -8.43 -23.95 10.84
N LEU A 43 -7.33 -24.31 11.51
CA LEU A 43 -7.22 -24.23 12.97
C LEU A 43 -7.43 -22.79 13.47
N LEU A 44 -6.94 -21.79 12.75
CA LEU A 44 -7.22 -20.39 13.09
C LEU A 44 -8.71 -20.05 12.98
N ILE A 45 -9.39 -20.52 11.92
CA ILE A 45 -10.84 -20.35 11.78
C ILE A 45 -11.56 -21.02 12.95
N GLN A 46 -11.25 -22.29 13.20
CA GLN A 46 -11.87 -23.09 14.27
C GLN A 46 -11.70 -22.43 15.64
N TRP A 47 -10.47 -22.08 16.01
CA TRP A 47 -10.21 -21.40 17.27
C TRP A 47 -10.95 -20.06 17.37
N THR A 48 -10.95 -19.27 16.28
CA THR A 48 -11.62 -17.96 16.27
C THR A 48 -13.12 -18.14 16.50
N THR A 49 -13.77 -19.08 15.81
CA THR A 49 -15.23 -19.25 15.83
C THR A 49 -15.76 -19.90 17.11
N SER A 50 -14.95 -20.75 17.76
CA SER A 50 -15.42 -21.57 18.90
C SER A 50 -14.74 -21.29 20.23
N GLU A 51 -13.49 -20.81 20.22
CA GLU A 51 -12.65 -20.72 21.43
C GLU A 51 -12.11 -19.32 21.72
N HIS A 52 -12.35 -18.34 20.82
CA HIS A 52 -11.90 -16.98 21.09
C HIS A 52 -12.59 -16.43 22.35
N PRO A 53 -11.84 -15.89 23.35
CA PRO A 53 -12.41 -15.47 24.64
C PRO A 53 -13.39 -14.28 24.50
N GLU A 54 -13.27 -13.49 23.42
CA GLU A 54 -14.18 -12.38 23.14
C GLU A 54 -15.25 -12.82 22.14
N PRO A 55 -16.55 -12.92 22.54
CA PRO A 55 -17.62 -13.42 21.65
C PRO A 55 -17.82 -12.60 20.39
N GLU A 56 -17.60 -11.27 20.43
CA GLU A 56 -17.73 -10.42 19.25
C GLU A 56 -16.67 -10.77 18.18
N LEU A 57 -15.51 -11.24 18.58
CA LEU A 57 -14.46 -11.66 17.67
C LEU A 57 -14.65 -13.08 17.10
N GLN A 58 -15.53 -13.88 17.65
CA GLN A 58 -15.86 -15.20 17.10
C GLN A 58 -16.48 -15.13 15.70
N LYS A 59 -16.97 -13.95 15.30
CA LYS A 59 -17.52 -13.68 13.97
C LYS A 59 -16.47 -13.17 12.96
N SER A 60 -15.21 -13.01 13.37
CA SER A 60 -14.15 -12.38 12.57
C SER A 60 -13.70 -13.22 11.40
N LEU A 61 -13.67 -14.53 11.57
CA LEU A 61 -13.45 -15.53 10.52
C LEU A 61 -14.69 -16.43 10.46
N THR A 62 -15.01 -16.92 9.28
CA THR A 62 -16.21 -17.75 9.05
C THR A 62 -15.90 -18.88 8.09
N GLU A 63 -16.68 -19.95 8.18
CA GLU A 63 -16.71 -20.99 7.16
C GLU A 63 -17.04 -20.41 5.76
N PRO A 64 -16.67 -21.08 4.66
CA PRO A 64 -16.18 -22.45 4.60
C PRO A 64 -14.69 -22.59 4.94
N TYR A 65 -14.30 -23.74 5.49
CA TYR A 65 -12.89 -24.14 5.60
C TYR A 65 -12.25 -24.28 4.23
N ILE A 66 -10.93 -24.06 4.17
CA ILE A 66 -10.16 -24.33 2.96
C ILE A 66 -9.98 -25.84 2.83
N LEU A 67 -10.28 -26.38 1.65
CA LEU A 67 -10.08 -27.78 1.34
C LEU A 67 -8.90 -27.93 0.36
N PRO A 68 -8.11 -29.01 0.45
CA PRO A 68 -7.14 -29.33 -0.58
C PRO A 68 -7.86 -29.66 -1.91
N THR A 69 -7.15 -29.56 -3.01
CA THR A 69 -7.69 -29.94 -4.32
C THR A 69 -7.89 -31.44 -4.42
N PRO A 70 -8.94 -31.88 -5.12
CA PRO A 70 -9.20 -33.29 -5.31
C PRO A 70 -8.11 -33.95 -6.19
N PRO A 71 -7.93 -35.28 -6.11
CA PRO A 71 -7.03 -36.00 -6.99
C PRO A 71 -7.33 -35.75 -8.47
N GLY A 72 -6.28 -35.43 -9.25
CA GLY A 72 -6.41 -35.13 -10.67
C GLY A 72 -6.74 -33.68 -11.02
N ASP A 73 -6.77 -32.79 -10.03
CA ASP A 73 -6.90 -31.37 -10.27
C ASP A 73 -5.70 -30.84 -11.08
N PRO A 74 -5.91 -29.93 -12.06
CA PRO A 74 -4.82 -29.34 -12.84
C PRO A 74 -3.78 -28.59 -12.01
N GLN A 75 -4.16 -28.13 -10.80
CA GLN A 75 -3.29 -27.45 -9.85
C GLN A 75 -3.27 -28.19 -8.50
N PRO A 76 -2.54 -29.33 -8.40
CA PRO A 76 -2.47 -30.10 -7.17
C PRO A 76 -1.73 -29.31 -6.07
N ASN A 77 -2.04 -29.62 -4.81
CA ASN A 77 -1.29 -29.07 -3.69
C ASN A 77 0.18 -29.51 -3.75
N PRO A 78 1.13 -28.66 -3.33
CA PRO A 78 2.53 -29.05 -3.17
C PRO A 78 2.67 -30.26 -2.22
N PRO A 79 3.76 -31.05 -2.34
CA PRO A 79 4.07 -32.12 -1.38
C PRO A 79 4.08 -31.61 0.05
N ASP A 80 3.40 -32.30 0.95
CA ASP A 80 3.24 -31.87 2.33
C ASP A 80 4.47 -32.20 3.18
N GLN A 81 4.88 -31.23 4.00
CA GLN A 81 6.02 -31.31 4.91
C GLN A 81 5.69 -30.54 6.20
N PRO A 82 4.97 -31.16 7.16
CA PRO A 82 4.52 -30.49 8.39
C PRO A 82 5.66 -29.87 9.21
N GLU A 83 6.87 -30.44 9.14
CA GLU A 83 8.08 -29.98 9.83
C GLU A 83 8.58 -28.62 9.31
N THR A 84 8.10 -28.14 8.17
CA THR A 84 8.45 -26.82 7.61
C THR A 84 7.60 -25.69 8.20
N ILE A 85 6.63 -26.01 9.07
CA ILE A 85 5.84 -25.05 9.82
C ILE A 85 6.49 -24.78 11.17
N GLY A 86 7.05 -23.59 11.32
CA GLY A 86 7.69 -23.11 12.54
C GLY A 86 6.84 -22.09 13.30
N LEU A 87 6.17 -22.50 14.37
CA LEU A 87 5.45 -21.61 15.30
C LEU A 87 6.37 -21.29 16.49
N ILE A 88 7.17 -20.22 16.36
CA ILE A 88 8.30 -19.95 17.27
C ILE A 88 7.80 -19.36 18.59
N SER A 89 8.06 -20.07 19.69
CA SER A 89 7.71 -19.63 21.06
C SER A 89 8.74 -18.68 21.69
N THR A 90 9.93 -18.60 21.12
CA THR A 90 11.03 -17.79 21.67
C THR A 90 10.63 -16.32 21.79
N LYS A 91 10.77 -15.77 23.01
CA LYS A 91 10.59 -14.35 23.28
C LYS A 91 11.77 -13.56 22.73
N TYR A 92 11.58 -12.96 21.55
CA TYR A 92 12.62 -12.11 20.96
C TYR A 92 12.46 -10.65 21.39
N THR A 93 13.58 -9.91 21.46
CA THR A 93 13.56 -8.46 21.27
C THR A 93 13.34 -8.15 19.78
N PRO A 94 12.90 -6.94 19.40
CA PRO A 94 12.74 -6.59 17.99
C PRO A 94 13.98 -6.86 17.11
N ASP A 95 15.16 -6.49 17.61
CA ASP A 95 16.43 -6.74 16.89
C ASP A 95 16.87 -8.22 16.97
N GLY A 96 16.46 -8.93 18.03
CA GLY A 96 16.67 -10.37 18.17
C GLY A 96 15.88 -11.17 17.13
N GLU A 97 14.62 -10.79 16.89
CA GLU A 97 13.78 -11.38 15.86
C GLU A 97 14.38 -11.17 14.47
N ILE A 98 14.79 -9.94 14.15
CA ILE A 98 15.45 -9.62 12.88
C ILE A 98 16.67 -10.51 12.67
N ARG A 99 17.59 -10.60 13.68
CA ARG A 99 18.77 -11.46 13.58
C ARG A 99 18.43 -12.93 13.37
N ALA A 100 17.39 -13.43 14.03
CA ALA A 100 16.94 -14.82 13.90
C ALA A 100 16.43 -15.10 12.48
N VAL A 101 15.60 -14.22 11.93
CA VAL A 101 15.06 -14.33 10.55
C VAL A 101 16.18 -14.25 9.53
N ILE A 102 17.09 -13.26 9.64
CA ILE A 102 18.24 -13.12 8.73
C ILE A 102 19.13 -14.37 8.77
N SER A 103 19.40 -14.91 9.98
CA SER A 103 20.18 -16.14 10.13
C SER A 103 19.48 -17.36 9.49
N SER A 104 18.14 -17.43 9.59
CA SER A 104 17.34 -18.47 8.92
C SER A 104 17.45 -18.37 7.40
N LEU A 105 17.28 -17.18 6.85
CA LEU A 105 17.36 -16.92 5.41
C LEU A 105 18.77 -17.20 4.84
N ARG A 106 19.82 -16.80 5.56
CA ARG A 106 21.21 -17.06 5.14
C ARG A 106 21.52 -18.57 5.00
N ARG A 107 20.88 -19.41 5.83
CA ARG A 107 21.02 -20.87 5.72
C ARG A 107 20.16 -21.49 4.63
N TRP A 108 19.01 -20.90 4.38
CA TRP A 108 18.02 -21.46 3.47
C TRP A 108 18.30 -21.11 2.00
N LEU A 109 18.60 -19.85 1.69
CA LEU A 109 18.78 -19.34 0.32
C LEU A 109 19.76 -20.12 -0.55
N PRO A 110 20.95 -20.55 -0.06
CA PRO A 110 21.93 -21.23 -0.91
C PRO A 110 21.44 -22.53 -1.54
N SER A 111 20.51 -23.23 -0.88
CA SER A 111 19.90 -24.47 -1.38
C SER A 111 18.55 -24.29 -2.08
N HIS A 112 18.01 -23.05 -2.11
CA HIS A 112 16.66 -22.75 -2.61
C HIS A 112 16.67 -21.52 -3.54
N SER A 113 17.70 -21.39 -4.39
CA SER A 113 17.86 -20.24 -5.30
C SER A 113 16.74 -20.11 -6.32
N GLU A 114 16.05 -21.21 -6.64
CA GLU A 114 14.92 -21.26 -7.59
C GLU A 114 13.55 -21.06 -6.91
N GLU A 115 13.54 -20.83 -5.61
CA GLU A 115 12.32 -20.63 -4.84
C GLU A 115 12.12 -19.17 -4.47
N THR A 116 10.87 -18.83 -4.17
CA THR A 116 10.46 -17.49 -3.75
C THR A 116 10.35 -17.42 -2.23
N VAL A 117 10.80 -16.31 -1.63
CA VAL A 117 10.71 -16.13 -0.18
C VAL A 117 10.28 -14.72 0.19
N ALA A 118 9.42 -14.59 1.19
CA ALA A 118 8.98 -13.29 1.71
C ALA A 118 9.13 -13.16 3.21
N ILE A 119 9.45 -11.93 3.65
CA ILE A 119 9.26 -11.45 5.02
C ILE A 119 7.99 -10.59 5.02
N LEU A 120 6.95 -11.06 5.70
CA LEU A 120 5.71 -10.34 5.88
C LEU A 120 5.73 -9.62 7.22
N VAL A 121 5.55 -8.31 7.19
CA VAL A 121 5.58 -7.44 8.37
C VAL A 121 4.25 -6.74 8.59
N PRO A 122 3.86 -6.39 9.83
CA PRO A 122 2.62 -5.67 10.09
C PRO A 122 2.64 -4.21 9.65
N THR A 123 3.82 -3.56 9.62
CA THR A 123 3.97 -2.13 9.27
C THR A 123 5.21 -1.87 8.42
N ASN A 124 5.20 -0.77 7.65
CA ASN A 124 6.35 -0.36 6.82
C ASN A 124 7.61 -0.12 7.68
N ASP A 125 7.48 0.55 8.83
CA ASP A 125 8.62 0.80 9.75
C ASP A 125 9.34 -0.48 10.20
N ARG A 126 8.58 -1.57 10.38
CA ARG A 126 9.16 -2.89 10.69
C ARG A 126 9.90 -3.43 9.48
N GLY A 127 9.30 -3.30 8.31
CA GLY A 127 9.90 -3.76 7.05
C GLY A 127 11.20 -3.05 6.72
N GLU A 128 11.29 -1.72 6.90
CA GLU A 128 12.52 -0.96 6.68
C GLU A 128 13.69 -1.52 7.50
N LYS A 129 13.46 -1.93 8.75
CA LYS A 129 14.51 -2.54 9.58
C LYS A 129 14.99 -3.89 9.05
N TYR A 130 14.08 -4.69 8.46
CA TYR A 130 14.47 -5.92 7.77
C TYR A 130 15.28 -5.63 6.50
N VAL A 131 14.89 -4.62 5.73
CA VAL A 131 15.64 -4.15 4.55
C VAL A 131 17.06 -3.73 4.93
N ASP A 132 17.22 -2.92 5.98
CA ASP A 132 18.53 -2.51 6.49
C ASP A 132 19.38 -3.71 6.92
N ALA A 133 18.77 -4.69 7.60
CA ALA A 133 19.47 -5.88 8.05
C ALA A 133 19.87 -6.82 6.89
N LEU A 134 19.03 -6.96 5.87
CA LEU A 134 19.35 -7.72 4.65
C LEU A 134 20.50 -7.08 3.89
N LYS A 135 20.48 -5.75 3.77
CA LYS A 135 21.56 -4.97 3.15
C LYS A 135 22.90 -5.17 3.89
N GLN A 136 22.88 -5.06 5.23
CA GLN A 136 24.08 -5.30 6.05
C GLN A 136 24.58 -6.75 5.97
N ALA A 137 23.67 -7.69 5.75
CA ALA A 137 23.99 -9.12 5.61
C ALA A 137 24.39 -9.51 4.18
N GLU A 138 24.39 -8.57 3.23
CA GLU A 138 24.65 -8.78 1.79
C GLU A 138 23.73 -9.87 1.17
N ILE A 139 22.50 -9.98 1.67
CA ILE A 139 21.49 -10.89 1.14
C ILE A 139 20.69 -10.15 0.07
N PRO A 140 20.55 -10.71 -1.16
CA PRO A 140 19.73 -10.12 -2.20
C PRO A 140 18.28 -9.95 -1.75
N TYR A 141 17.71 -8.77 -1.96
CA TYR A 141 16.33 -8.47 -1.55
C TYR A 141 15.64 -7.54 -2.54
N PHE A 142 14.31 -7.54 -2.48
CA PHE A 142 13.44 -6.58 -3.16
C PHE A 142 12.40 -6.03 -2.18
N GLU A 143 12.24 -4.72 -2.16
CA GLU A 143 11.35 -4.02 -1.23
C GLU A 143 10.01 -3.67 -1.88
N VAL A 144 8.89 -4.13 -1.25
CA VAL A 144 7.51 -3.82 -1.63
C VAL A 144 6.78 -3.11 -0.46
N LEU A 145 7.51 -2.35 0.35
CA LEU A 145 6.97 -1.69 1.56
C LEU A 145 6.27 -0.39 1.24
N LYS A 146 6.91 0.45 0.44
CA LYS A 146 6.42 1.78 0.06
C LYS A 146 5.82 1.74 -1.34
N ASN A 147 5.23 2.85 -1.73
CA ASN A 147 4.98 3.06 -3.14
C ASN A 147 6.29 2.88 -3.89
N SER A 148 6.26 2.12 -4.98
CA SER A 148 7.47 1.86 -5.75
C SER A 148 8.12 3.19 -6.17
N GLN A 149 9.43 3.20 -6.37
CA GLN A 149 10.13 4.39 -6.83
C GLN A 149 9.51 4.97 -8.12
N PRO A 150 9.12 4.15 -9.12
CA PRO A 150 8.35 4.60 -10.27
C PRO A 150 7.01 5.25 -9.87
N THR A 151 6.22 4.64 -8.97
CA THR A 151 4.95 5.20 -8.52
C THR A 151 5.12 6.58 -7.89
N ARG A 152 6.12 6.75 -7.02
CA ARG A 152 6.40 8.05 -6.39
C ARG A 152 6.84 9.09 -7.40
N ARG A 153 7.66 8.71 -8.39
CA ARG A 153 8.10 9.59 -9.49
C ARG A 153 6.92 10.06 -10.33
N VAL A 154 6.08 9.12 -10.79
CA VAL A 154 4.88 9.43 -11.59
C VAL A 154 3.93 10.34 -10.80
N ALA A 155 3.63 9.99 -9.54
CA ALA A 155 2.78 10.81 -8.68
C ALA A 155 3.37 12.21 -8.43
N HIS A 156 4.69 12.32 -8.25
CA HIS A 156 5.36 13.61 -8.06
C HIS A 156 5.23 14.50 -9.29
N LEU A 157 5.53 13.98 -10.47
CA LEU A 157 5.42 14.74 -11.73
C LEU A 157 3.98 15.21 -11.99
N LEU A 158 3.01 14.32 -11.82
CA LEU A 158 1.60 14.68 -11.95
C LEU A 158 1.17 15.70 -10.89
N THR A 159 1.73 15.64 -9.66
CA THR A 159 1.49 16.65 -8.63
C THR A 159 1.96 18.04 -9.08
N GLU A 160 3.18 18.16 -9.59
CA GLU A 160 3.75 19.43 -10.06
C GLU A 160 2.91 20.03 -11.20
N ILE A 161 2.47 19.18 -12.13
CA ILE A 161 1.62 19.64 -13.25
C ILE A 161 0.25 20.12 -12.72
N LEU A 162 -0.42 19.36 -11.86
CA LEU A 162 -1.72 19.80 -11.30
C LEU A 162 -1.58 21.07 -10.45
N GLN A 163 -0.48 21.24 -9.73
CA GLN A 163 -0.19 22.47 -8.97
C GLN A 163 0.00 23.68 -9.89
N TYR A 164 0.65 23.50 -11.04
CA TYR A 164 0.78 24.54 -12.05
C TYR A 164 -0.58 24.82 -12.69
N LEU A 165 -1.31 23.80 -13.14
CA LEU A 165 -2.61 23.96 -13.80
C LEU A 165 -3.70 24.54 -12.86
N ALA A 166 -3.53 24.42 -11.53
CA ALA A 166 -4.38 25.09 -10.56
C ALA A 166 -4.17 26.63 -10.53
N GLU A 167 -3.00 27.12 -10.94
CA GLU A 167 -2.64 28.52 -11.03
C GLU A 167 -1.75 28.77 -12.27
N PRO A 168 -2.31 28.65 -13.49
CA PRO A 168 -1.52 28.65 -14.72
C PRO A 168 -0.82 29.97 -15.02
N SER A 169 -1.28 31.09 -14.46
CA SER A 169 -0.65 32.41 -14.57
C SER A 169 0.52 32.62 -13.59
N ASN A 170 0.87 31.60 -12.77
CA ASN A 170 1.92 31.74 -11.75
C ASN A 170 3.29 31.29 -12.31
N PRO A 171 4.23 32.22 -12.62
CA PRO A 171 5.51 31.87 -13.22
C PRO A 171 6.40 31.03 -12.32
N LYS A 172 6.26 31.14 -10.98
CA LYS A 172 7.03 30.31 -10.03
C LYS A 172 6.59 28.84 -10.07
N LYS A 173 5.29 28.58 -10.25
CA LYS A 173 4.78 27.22 -10.40
C LYS A 173 5.20 26.61 -11.72
N LEU A 174 5.17 27.39 -12.80
CA LEU A 174 5.66 26.96 -14.11
C LEU A 174 7.16 26.66 -14.07
N SER A 175 7.96 27.56 -13.49
CA SER A 175 9.39 27.36 -13.28
C SER A 175 9.69 26.07 -12.52
N LYS A 176 8.98 25.85 -11.41
CA LYS A 176 9.12 24.61 -10.61
C LYS A 176 8.76 23.35 -11.41
N LEU A 177 7.69 23.42 -12.19
CA LEU A 177 7.32 22.33 -13.09
C LEU A 177 8.44 22.05 -14.11
N ILE A 178 8.94 23.07 -14.81
CA ILE A 178 10.00 22.93 -15.80
C ILE A 178 11.25 22.28 -15.17
N ALA A 179 11.65 22.72 -14.00
CA ALA A 179 12.81 22.18 -13.28
C ALA A 179 12.71 20.69 -12.90
N ASN A 180 11.49 20.13 -12.88
CA ASN A 180 11.23 18.75 -12.49
C ASN A 180 10.73 17.85 -13.62
N LEU A 181 10.56 18.35 -14.84
CA LEU A 181 10.16 17.54 -15.98
C LEU A 181 11.22 16.46 -16.31
N PRO A 182 10.82 15.33 -16.88
CA PRO A 182 11.77 14.32 -17.33
C PRO A 182 12.73 14.90 -18.36
N LEU A 183 14.02 14.62 -18.18
CA LEU A 183 15.03 14.95 -19.16
C LEU A 183 14.99 14.00 -20.36
N PRO A 184 15.49 14.40 -21.54
CA PRO A 184 15.69 13.50 -22.66
C PRO A 184 16.52 12.27 -22.25
N GLU A 185 16.13 11.09 -22.73
CA GLU A 185 16.88 9.86 -22.46
C GLU A 185 18.28 9.95 -23.08
N THR A 186 19.29 9.88 -22.24
CA THR A 186 20.69 9.83 -22.67
C THR A 186 21.47 8.84 -21.81
N ASN A 187 22.33 8.05 -22.46
CA ASN A 187 23.19 7.07 -21.78
C ASN A 187 24.54 7.67 -21.34
N LYS A 188 24.79 8.95 -21.65
CA LYS A 188 26.06 9.60 -21.34
C LYS A 188 25.92 10.57 -20.17
N PRO A 189 26.65 10.37 -19.07
CA PRO A 189 26.55 11.22 -17.87
C PRO A 189 26.78 12.71 -18.16
N ALA A 190 27.71 13.04 -19.07
CA ALA A 190 27.99 14.42 -19.45
C ALA A 190 26.82 15.10 -20.18
N GLU A 191 26.11 14.36 -21.04
CA GLU A 191 24.93 14.88 -21.73
C GLU A 191 23.78 15.08 -20.75
N LYS A 192 23.64 14.20 -19.77
CA LYS A 192 22.62 14.33 -18.72
C LYS A 192 22.85 15.58 -17.87
N SER A 193 24.06 15.80 -17.38
CA SER A 193 24.44 17.00 -16.62
C SER A 193 24.19 18.28 -17.42
N TYR A 194 24.49 18.26 -18.69
CA TYR A 194 24.24 19.37 -19.60
C TYR A 194 22.73 19.71 -19.70
N TRP A 195 21.87 18.72 -19.89
CA TRP A 195 20.42 18.94 -19.94
C TRP A 195 19.83 19.38 -18.59
N GLU A 196 20.40 18.92 -17.47
CA GLU A 196 20.04 19.40 -16.12
C GLU A 196 20.33 20.89 -15.97
N ASP A 197 21.46 21.38 -16.49
CA ASP A 197 21.84 22.79 -16.46
C ASP A 197 20.93 23.62 -17.39
N VAL A 198 20.67 23.17 -18.63
CA VAL A 198 19.74 23.83 -19.57
C VAL A 198 18.35 23.96 -18.96
N GLN A 199 17.83 22.89 -18.39
CA GLN A 199 16.49 22.86 -17.76
C GLN A 199 16.39 23.82 -16.59
N LYS A 200 17.42 23.88 -15.75
CA LYS A 200 17.49 24.81 -14.63
C LYS A 200 17.51 26.27 -15.11
N LEU A 201 18.32 26.58 -16.12
CA LEU A 201 18.37 27.91 -16.72
C LEU A 201 17.05 28.31 -17.39
N ALA A 202 16.37 27.36 -18.05
CA ALA A 202 15.03 27.55 -18.61
C ALA A 202 13.99 27.86 -17.53
N ALA A 203 14.05 27.15 -16.39
CA ALA A 203 13.21 27.41 -15.25
C ALA A 203 13.47 28.79 -14.61
N ASP A 204 14.74 29.21 -14.53
CA ASP A 204 15.14 30.52 -14.02
C ASP A 204 14.73 31.66 -15.00
N LEU A 205 14.73 31.40 -16.31
CA LEU A 205 14.28 32.37 -17.31
C LEU A 205 12.77 32.61 -17.19
N ILE A 206 11.96 31.56 -17.06
CA ILE A 206 10.50 31.66 -16.96
C ILE A 206 10.02 32.47 -15.75
N ILE A 207 10.78 32.51 -14.65
CA ILE A 207 10.45 33.36 -13.48
C ILE A 207 10.42 34.87 -13.87
N LYS A 208 11.17 35.25 -14.89
CA LYS A 208 11.23 36.64 -15.38
C LYS A 208 10.03 37.01 -16.26
N CYS A 209 9.24 36.03 -16.70
CA CYS A 209 8.03 36.26 -17.45
C CYS A 209 6.95 36.83 -16.51
N ALA A 210 6.58 38.10 -16.70
CA ALA A 210 5.59 38.76 -15.83
C ALA A 210 4.19 38.16 -16.03
N GLU A 211 3.82 37.94 -17.28
CA GLU A 211 2.55 37.33 -17.69
C GLU A 211 2.85 36.01 -18.40
N VAL A 212 2.50 34.88 -17.79
CA VAL A 212 2.76 33.52 -18.34
C VAL A 212 2.04 33.33 -19.68
N GLU A 213 0.93 34.02 -19.88
CA GLU A 213 0.16 34.05 -21.10
C GLU A 213 0.99 34.57 -22.32
N ASP A 214 1.88 35.54 -22.11
CA ASP A 214 2.76 36.06 -23.17
C ASP A 214 3.77 35.01 -23.67
N PHE A 215 4.13 34.10 -22.79
CA PHE A 215 4.91 32.94 -23.15
C PHE A 215 4.04 31.85 -23.81
N LEU A 216 2.89 31.53 -23.23
CA LEU A 216 2.07 30.40 -23.69
C LEU A 216 1.29 30.73 -24.97
N PHE A 217 0.66 31.89 -25.04
CA PHE A 217 -0.25 32.30 -26.11
C PHE A 217 0.12 33.68 -26.67
N PRO A 218 1.34 33.84 -27.22
CA PRO A 218 1.80 35.13 -27.66
C PRO A 218 0.92 35.72 -28.78
N LEU A 219 0.74 37.03 -28.74
CA LEU A 219 0.11 37.73 -29.84
C LEU A 219 1.06 37.78 -31.08
N PRO A 220 0.52 37.86 -32.29
CA PRO A 220 1.35 37.97 -33.48
C PRO A 220 2.34 39.13 -33.41
N GLY A 221 3.64 38.81 -33.39
CA GLY A 221 4.72 39.79 -33.29
C GLY A 221 5.16 40.18 -31.88
N GLU A 222 4.51 39.65 -30.83
CA GLU A 222 4.78 39.98 -29.42
C GLU A 222 5.15 38.73 -28.60
N ASP A 223 5.89 37.79 -29.22
CA ASP A 223 6.33 36.58 -28.51
C ASP A 223 7.44 36.91 -27.51
N TRP A 224 7.10 36.83 -26.22
CA TRP A 224 8.04 37.06 -25.11
C TRP A 224 9.31 36.20 -25.25
N LEU A 225 9.19 34.93 -25.65
CA LEU A 225 10.34 34.04 -25.77
C LEU A 225 11.31 34.46 -26.88
N ILE A 226 10.78 34.97 -28.01
CA ILE A 226 11.59 35.49 -29.12
C ILE A 226 12.32 36.78 -28.68
N GLN A 227 11.67 37.62 -27.89
CA GLN A 227 12.33 38.83 -27.34
C GLN A 227 13.50 38.47 -26.44
N GLN A 228 13.38 37.40 -25.63
CA GLN A 228 14.50 36.91 -24.79
C GLN A 228 15.67 36.37 -25.66
N ALA A 229 15.40 35.77 -26.81
CA ALA A 229 16.42 35.24 -27.71
C ALA A 229 17.37 36.30 -28.27
N GLY A 230 16.93 37.58 -28.31
CA GLY A 230 17.75 38.71 -28.72
C GLY A 230 18.76 39.24 -27.68
N GLU A 231 18.64 38.85 -26.41
CA GLU A 231 19.39 39.40 -25.27
C GLU A 231 20.45 38.42 -24.70
N SER A 232 21.33 37.86 -25.53
CA SER A 232 22.44 36.98 -25.07
C SER A 232 22.03 35.69 -24.38
N THR A 233 20.82 35.21 -24.53
CA THR A 233 20.36 33.95 -23.95
C THR A 233 20.83 32.78 -24.83
N ASP A 234 21.29 31.72 -24.22
CA ASP A 234 21.70 30.49 -24.90
C ASP A 234 20.53 29.95 -25.75
N HIS A 235 20.74 29.76 -27.05
CA HIS A 235 19.73 29.25 -27.98
C HIS A 235 19.07 27.96 -27.48
N GLN A 236 19.81 27.11 -26.81
CA GLN A 236 19.29 25.82 -26.32
C GLN A 236 18.26 25.97 -25.19
N ILE A 237 18.35 27.03 -24.38
CA ILE A 237 17.33 27.36 -23.37
C ILE A 237 16.03 27.79 -24.08
N ILE A 238 16.15 28.57 -25.14
CA ILE A 238 15.01 29.03 -25.96
C ILE A 238 14.36 27.82 -26.67
N ASP A 239 15.16 26.94 -27.26
CA ASP A 239 14.69 25.74 -27.95
C ASP A 239 13.96 24.81 -26.95
N CYS A 240 14.51 24.61 -25.77
CA CYS A 240 13.89 23.80 -24.69
C CYS A 240 12.50 24.35 -24.31
N LEU A 241 12.36 25.65 -24.13
CA LEU A 241 11.08 26.28 -23.80
C LEU A 241 10.11 26.26 -24.99
N GLN A 242 10.62 26.41 -26.21
CA GLN A 242 9.81 26.36 -27.42
C GLN A 242 9.23 24.98 -27.67
N ASP A 243 10.02 23.93 -27.46
CA ASP A 243 9.58 22.53 -27.59
C ASP A 243 8.54 22.15 -26.51
N LEU A 244 8.65 22.72 -25.30
CA LEU A 244 7.72 22.45 -24.22
C LEU A 244 6.37 23.20 -24.36
N ARG A 245 6.36 24.37 -24.99
CA ARG A 245 5.19 25.26 -25.12
C ARG A 245 3.93 24.55 -25.65
N PRO A 246 3.96 23.74 -26.71
CA PRO A 246 2.77 23.05 -27.22
C PRO A 246 2.11 22.12 -26.17
N ASN A 247 2.91 21.40 -25.43
CA ASN A 247 2.39 20.53 -24.36
C ASN A 247 1.72 21.34 -23.24
N LEU A 248 2.35 22.43 -22.81
CA LEU A 248 1.78 23.33 -21.79
C LEU A 248 0.47 23.98 -22.26
N GLN A 249 0.38 24.40 -23.53
CA GLN A 249 -0.84 24.92 -24.14
C GLN A 249 -1.96 23.86 -24.13
N LYS A 250 -1.64 22.63 -24.55
CA LYS A 250 -2.56 21.49 -24.58
C LYS A 250 -3.07 21.17 -23.17
N TRP A 251 -2.19 21.09 -22.17
CA TRP A 251 -2.56 20.79 -20.79
C TRP A 251 -3.40 21.91 -20.17
N THR A 252 -3.06 23.16 -20.42
CA THR A 252 -3.84 24.33 -19.96
C THR A 252 -5.24 24.30 -20.56
N THR A 253 -5.39 23.98 -21.83
CA THR A 253 -6.70 23.84 -22.48
C THR A 253 -7.50 22.66 -21.92
N ALA A 254 -6.80 21.58 -21.53
CA ALA A 254 -7.40 20.37 -20.98
C ALA A 254 -7.91 20.50 -19.52
N ILE A 255 -7.70 21.63 -18.83
CA ILE A 255 -8.15 21.86 -17.43
C ILE A 255 -9.67 21.64 -17.26
N LEU A 256 -10.45 21.85 -18.32
CA LEU A 256 -11.91 21.67 -18.30
C LEU A 256 -12.36 20.19 -18.33
N LEU A 257 -11.45 19.27 -18.60
CA LEU A 257 -11.76 17.84 -18.60
C LEU A 257 -11.94 17.32 -17.16
N PRO A 258 -12.71 16.24 -16.96
CA PRO A 258 -12.67 15.46 -15.72
C PRO A 258 -11.24 15.09 -15.35
N VAL A 259 -10.94 15.02 -14.04
CA VAL A 259 -9.55 14.86 -13.55
C VAL A 259 -8.85 13.61 -14.07
N ASP A 260 -9.58 12.51 -14.23
CA ASP A 260 -9.08 11.25 -14.81
C ASP A 260 -8.65 11.45 -16.27
N GLN A 261 -9.48 12.11 -17.07
CA GLN A 261 -9.19 12.41 -18.48
C GLN A 261 -8.04 13.42 -18.61
N LEU A 262 -7.97 14.41 -17.73
CA LEU A 262 -6.86 15.36 -17.67
C LEU A 262 -5.54 14.61 -17.40
N ILE A 263 -5.51 13.73 -16.38
CA ILE A 263 -4.32 12.92 -16.07
C ILE A 263 -3.91 12.05 -17.25
N LEU A 264 -4.85 11.39 -17.92
CA LEU A 264 -4.54 10.55 -19.09
C LEU A 264 -3.99 11.38 -20.25
N THR A 265 -4.56 12.56 -20.50
CA THR A 265 -4.09 13.49 -21.54
C THR A 265 -2.64 13.92 -21.29
N ILE A 266 -2.32 14.30 -20.05
CA ILE A 266 -0.97 14.68 -19.64
C ILE A 266 0.00 13.50 -19.77
N SER A 267 -0.45 12.31 -19.34
CA SER A 267 0.41 11.13 -19.25
C SER A 267 0.93 10.64 -20.60
N VAL A 268 0.12 10.74 -21.64
CA VAL A 268 0.53 10.36 -23.03
C VAL A 268 1.66 11.24 -23.56
N ASP A 269 1.68 12.52 -23.16
CA ASP A 269 2.73 13.45 -23.60
C ASP A 269 4.00 13.33 -22.73
N LEU A 270 3.83 12.88 -21.46
CA LEU A 270 4.89 12.92 -20.46
C LEU A 270 5.67 11.61 -20.33
N PHE A 271 5.01 10.47 -20.52
CA PHE A 271 5.59 9.15 -20.26
C PHE A 271 5.70 8.33 -21.54
N THR A 272 6.89 7.80 -21.80
CA THR A 272 7.18 6.85 -22.89
C THR A 272 7.19 5.40 -22.40
N SER A 273 7.45 5.18 -21.10
CA SER A 273 7.50 3.85 -20.48
C SER A 273 6.10 3.27 -20.31
N PRO A 274 5.83 2.02 -20.77
CA PRO A 274 4.55 1.34 -20.52
C PRO A 274 4.21 1.21 -19.02
N ILE A 275 5.23 1.07 -18.17
CA ILE A 275 5.07 0.98 -16.72
C ILE A 275 4.56 2.31 -16.17
N ASP A 276 5.15 3.42 -16.56
CA ASP A 276 4.75 4.76 -16.10
C ASP A 276 3.34 5.12 -16.60
N LEU A 277 2.99 4.73 -17.83
CA LEU A 277 1.63 4.90 -18.36
C LEU A 277 0.60 4.07 -17.58
N ALA A 278 0.92 2.82 -17.23
CA ALA A 278 0.04 1.98 -16.42
C ALA A 278 -0.16 2.56 -15.00
N LEU A 279 0.91 3.09 -14.41
CA LEU A 279 0.83 3.78 -13.11
C LEU A 279 -0.01 5.05 -13.19
N ALA A 280 0.18 5.87 -14.21
CA ALA A 280 -0.61 7.08 -14.45
C ALA A 280 -2.10 6.74 -14.67
N HIS A 281 -2.41 5.68 -15.40
CA HIS A 281 -3.77 5.18 -15.57
C HIS A 281 -4.39 4.76 -14.21
N SER A 282 -3.63 4.05 -13.37
CA SER A 282 -4.08 3.67 -12.04
C SER A 282 -4.34 4.89 -11.14
N ILE A 283 -3.49 5.92 -11.24
CA ILE A 283 -3.68 7.21 -10.57
C ILE A 283 -4.95 7.91 -11.09
N ALA A 284 -5.20 7.90 -12.40
CA ALA A 284 -6.40 8.50 -12.99
C ALA A 284 -7.67 7.88 -12.42
N ILE A 285 -7.74 6.53 -12.34
CA ILE A 285 -8.88 5.81 -11.73
C ILE A 285 -9.04 6.20 -10.25
N LEU A 286 -7.94 6.29 -9.49
CA LEU A 286 -7.98 6.71 -8.09
C LEU A 286 -8.58 8.11 -7.95
N LEU A 287 -8.12 9.06 -8.77
CA LEU A 287 -8.61 10.44 -8.72
C LEU A 287 -10.08 10.55 -9.17
N GLU A 288 -10.51 9.75 -10.14
CA GLU A 288 -11.93 9.66 -10.51
C GLU A 288 -12.80 9.23 -9.32
N HIS A 289 -12.40 8.16 -8.61
CA HIS A 289 -13.08 7.72 -7.39
C HIS A 289 -13.12 8.81 -6.32
N LYS A 290 -12.01 9.52 -6.13
CA LYS A 290 -11.95 10.65 -5.19
C LYS A 290 -12.87 11.79 -5.62
N ALA A 291 -12.93 12.12 -6.91
CA ALA A 291 -13.82 13.14 -7.46
C ALA A 291 -15.30 12.79 -7.25
N ARG A 292 -15.70 11.54 -7.47
CA ARG A 292 -17.07 11.05 -7.22
C ARG A 292 -17.46 11.19 -5.74
N ASN A 293 -16.55 10.89 -4.84
CA ASN A 293 -16.79 10.96 -3.39
C ASN A 293 -16.69 12.39 -2.83
N ASN A 294 -16.03 13.30 -3.56
CA ASN A 294 -15.80 14.69 -3.16
C ASN A 294 -16.10 15.65 -4.33
N PRO A 295 -17.38 15.88 -4.66
CA PRO A 295 -17.76 16.67 -5.86
C PRO A 295 -17.29 18.13 -5.84
N THR A 296 -16.89 18.63 -4.67
CA THR A 296 -16.38 20.00 -4.48
C THR A 296 -14.88 20.14 -4.73
N TRP A 297 -14.16 19.02 -4.85
CA TRP A 297 -12.72 19.06 -5.11
C TRP A 297 -12.40 19.70 -6.46
N ARG A 298 -11.27 20.38 -6.49
CA ARG A 298 -10.69 21.02 -7.67
C ARG A 298 -9.23 20.58 -7.79
N LEU A 299 -8.50 21.12 -8.74
CA LEU A 299 -7.09 20.74 -8.97
C LEU A 299 -6.18 20.84 -7.75
N PRO A 300 -6.30 21.84 -6.84
CA PRO A 300 -5.48 21.90 -5.63
C PRO A 300 -5.64 20.69 -4.71
N GLU A 301 -6.89 20.21 -4.49
CA GLU A 301 -7.17 19.07 -3.63
C GLU A 301 -6.64 17.78 -4.25
N PHE A 302 -6.80 17.60 -5.56
CA PHE A 302 -6.23 16.45 -6.29
C PHE A 302 -4.69 16.48 -6.27
N ALA A 303 -4.08 17.65 -6.42
CA ALA A 303 -2.63 17.81 -6.31
C ALA A 303 -2.12 17.46 -4.90
N LEU A 304 -2.88 17.82 -3.86
CA LEU A 304 -2.55 17.45 -2.47
C LEU A 304 -2.61 15.93 -2.27
N GLU A 305 -3.63 15.27 -2.80
CA GLU A 305 -3.76 13.82 -2.73
C GLU A 305 -2.58 13.11 -3.42
N LEU A 306 -2.22 13.54 -4.63
CA LEU A 306 -1.04 13.01 -5.32
C LEU A 306 0.27 13.30 -4.59
N SER A 307 0.41 14.47 -3.97
CA SER A 307 1.55 14.81 -3.13
C SER A 307 1.70 13.85 -1.93
N ASN A 308 0.58 13.40 -1.35
CA ASN A 308 0.60 12.41 -0.29
C ASN A 308 1.10 11.04 -0.79
N ILE A 309 0.73 10.64 -1.99
CA ILE A 309 1.23 9.42 -2.65
C ILE A 309 2.72 9.55 -2.96
N ALA A 310 3.14 10.67 -3.53
CA ALA A 310 4.54 10.93 -3.86
C ALA A 310 5.46 10.93 -2.64
N ARG A 311 4.96 11.43 -1.49
CA ARG A 311 5.67 11.46 -0.21
C ARG A 311 5.48 10.20 0.63
N ASP A 312 4.86 9.19 0.08
CA ASP A 312 4.55 7.91 0.73
C ASP A 312 3.72 8.03 2.03
N LYS A 313 2.96 9.12 2.16
CA LYS A 313 2.03 9.35 3.26
C LYS A 313 0.67 8.67 3.03
N ALA A 314 0.33 8.42 1.76
CA ALA A 314 -0.84 7.68 1.34
C ALA A 314 -0.39 6.60 0.34
N GLY A 315 -0.85 5.38 0.54
CA GLY A 315 -0.77 4.35 -0.49
C GLY A 315 -1.81 4.61 -1.60
N ILE A 316 -1.59 4.07 -2.77
CA ILE A 316 -2.68 3.93 -3.75
C ILE A 316 -3.61 2.86 -3.19
N SER A 317 -4.62 3.31 -2.42
CA SER A 317 -5.58 2.40 -1.79
C SER A 317 -6.34 1.61 -2.85
N GLY A 318 -6.48 0.31 -2.63
CA GLY A 318 -7.21 -0.58 -3.53
C GLY A 318 -6.33 -1.40 -4.47
N PHE A 319 -5.05 -1.09 -4.59
CA PHE A 319 -4.12 -1.90 -5.37
C PHE A 319 -3.22 -2.73 -4.43
N SER A 320 -3.30 -4.05 -4.56
CA SER A 320 -2.27 -4.94 -4.04
C SER A 320 -1.01 -4.83 -4.92
N ALA A 321 0.13 -5.33 -4.46
CA ALA A 321 1.31 -5.39 -5.33
C ALA A 321 1.04 -6.24 -6.59
N ALA A 322 0.13 -7.23 -6.50
CA ALA A 322 -0.33 -8.02 -7.65
C ALA A 322 -1.05 -7.14 -8.71
N ASP A 323 -1.84 -6.15 -8.28
CA ASP A 323 -2.55 -5.25 -9.19
C ASP A 323 -1.60 -4.30 -9.96
N THR A 324 -0.37 -4.12 -9.47
CA THR A 324 0.69 -3.35 -10.15
C THR A 324 1.57 -4.22 -11.06
N GLY A 325 1.17 -5.47 -11.31
CA GLY A 325 1.93 -6.43 -12.13
C GLY A 325 3.15 -7.03 -11.43
N PHE A 326 3.28 -6.86 -10.11
CA PHE A 326 4.34 -7.51 -9.35
C PHE A 326 4.12 -9.01 -9.31
N ASN A 327 5.10 -9.78 -9.83
CA ASN A 327 5.11 -11.23 -9.80
C ASN A 327 6.26 -11.72 -8.93
N PRO A 328 6.00 -12.43 -7.81
CA PRO A 328 7.05 -13.01 -6.97
C PRO A 328 8.03 -13.92 -7.71
N ASP A 329 7.58 -14.63 -8.74
CA ASP A 329 8.39 -15.57 -9.50
C ASP A 329 9.54 -14.90 -10.29
N ASP A 330 9.45 -13.58 -10.54
CA ASP A 330 10.52 -12.81 -11.18
C ASP A 330 11.69 -12.51 -10.22
N TYR A 331 11.51 -12.79 -8.92
CA TYR A 331 12.47 -12.47 -7.85
C TYR A 331 12.94 -13.72 -7.10
N ARG A 332 13.06 -14.85 -7.78
CA ARG A 332 13.58 -16.10 -7.20
C ARG A 332 15.00 -15.89 -6.68
N GLY A 333 15.33 -16.53 -5.57
CA GLY A 333 16.62 -16.35 -4.89
C GLY A 333 16.84 -14.99 -4.20
N GLN A 334 15.83 -14.11 -4.22
CA GLN A 334 15.81 -12.83 -3.51
C GLN A 334 14.75 -12.82 -2.42
N VAL A 335 15.02 -12.09 -1.33
CA VAL A 335 14.06 -11.94 -0.23
C VAL A 335 13.12 -10.78 -0.50
N ILE A 336 11.82 -11.07 -0.63
CA ILE A 336 10.80 -10.02 -0.74
C ILE A 336 10.45 -9.52 0.65
N VAL A 337 10.51 -8.20 0.87
CA VAL A 337 10.04 -7.57 2.11
C VAL A 337 8.78 -6.77 1.82
N THR A 338 7.67 -7.16 2.43
CA THR A 338 6.37 -6.51 2.19
C THR A 338 5.49 -6.52 3.43
N THR A 339 4.48 -5.64 3.47
CA THR A 339 3.46 -5.73 4.52
C THR A 339 2.44 -6.81 4.21
N ILE A 340 1.83 -7.37 5.25
CA ILE A 340 0.79 -8.41 5.11
C ILE A 340 -0.38 -7.88 4.23
N HIS A 341 -0.72 -6.60 4.33
CA HIS A 341 -1.76 -5.97 3.50
C HIS A 341 -1.42 -6.01 2.01
N LYS A 342 -0.18 -5.68 1.65
CA LYS A 342 0.28 -5.68 0.24
C LYS A 342 0.51 -7.10 -0.30
N ALA A 343 0.69 -8.07 0.58
CA ALA A 343 0.83 -9.48 0.24
C ALA A 343 -0.48 -10.13 -0.27
N LYS A 344 -1.62 -9.43 -0.17
CA LYS A 344 -2.90 -9.95 -0.67
C LYS A 344 -2.81 -10.21 -2.17
N GLY A 345 -3.23 -11.41 -2.60
CA GLY A 345 -3.15 -11.85 -4.01
C GLY A 345 -1.80 -12.46 -4.41
N LEU A 346 -0.75 -12.24 -3.63
CA LEU A 346 0.58 -12.83 -3.84
C LEU A 346 0.76 -14.13 -3.07
N GLU A 347 1.81 -14.88 -3.40
CA GLU A 347 2.16 -16.13 -2.73
C GLU A 347 3.65 -16.44 -2.93
N TRP A 348 4.27 -17.13 -1.96
CA TRP A 348 5.70 -17.48 -1.97
C TRP A 348 5.92 -18.90 -1.47
N ASP A 349 6.99 -19.54 -1.93
CA ASP A 349 7.34 -20.89 -1.47
C ASP A 349 7.61 -20.89 0.04
N ARG A 350 8.33 -19.86 0.55
CA ARG A 350 8.57 -19.67 1.98
C ARG A 350 8.11 -18.32 2.47
N VAL A 351 7.43 -18.29 3.60
CA VAL A 351 7.00 -17.06 4.27
C VAL A 351 7.53 -16.98 5.70
N HIS A 352 8.18 -15.87 6.02
CA HIS A 352 8.44 -15.44 7.38
C HIS A 352 7.38 -14.40 7.78
N LEU A 353 6.43 -14.80 8.62
CA LEU A 353 5.42 -13.91 9.19
C LEU A 353 5.92 -13.41 10.54
N THR A 354 6.27 -12.14 10.62
CA THR A 354 7.04 -11.59 11.76
C THR A 354 6.23 -10.63 12.62
N SER A 355 6.70 -10.42 13.84
CA SER A 355 6.10 -9.48 14.80
C SER A 355 4.65 -9.82 15.17
N VAL A 356 4.31 -11.12 15.28
CA VAL A 356 2.97 -11.57 15.66
C VAL A 356 2.81 -11.46 17.18
N SER A 357 2.77 -10.22 17.66
CA SER A 357 2.58 -9.84 19.05
C SER A 357 1.18 -9.26 19.29
N ASN A 358 0.74 -9.17 20.54
CA ASN A 358 -0.55 -8.58 20.90
C ASN A 358 -0.64 -7.06 20.59
N TYR A 359 0.49 -6.40 20.34
CA TYR A 359 0.50 -5.01 19.88
C TYR A 359 0.09 -4.87 18.41
N ASP A 360 0.59 -5.77 17.54
CA ASP A 360 0.27 -5.78 16.12
C ASP A 360 -0.99 -6.62 15.81
N PHE A 361 -1.30 -7.61 16.66
CA PHE A 361 -2.45 -8.52 16.55
C PHE A 361 -3.18 -8.65 17.90
N PRO A 362 -3.84 -7.57 18.36
CA PRO A 362 -4.62 -7.59 19.58
C PRO A 362 -5.85 -8.51 19.44
N ALA A 363 -6.30 -9.04 20.57
CA ALA A 363 -7.42 -9.96 20.71
C ALA A 363 -8.54 -9.40 21.60
N ALA A 364 -8.65 -8.08 21.69
CA ALA A 364 -9.58 -7.32 22.52
C ALA A 364 -9.49 -7.65 24.02
N GLN A 365 -8.30 -8.04 24.47
CA GLN A 365 -8.07 -8.30 25.88
C GLN A 365 -7.79 -7.00 26.67
N PRO A 366 -8.05 -6.96 27.97
CA PRO A 366 -7.87 -5.74 28.78
C PRO A 366 -6.44 -5.17 28.81
N TYR A 367 -5.45 -5.98 28.44
CA TYR A 367 -4.03 -5.61 28.40
C TYR A 367 -3.55 -5.25 27.00
N ASP A 368 -4.41 -5.31 25.98
CA ASP A 368 -4.04 -4.98 24.61
C ASP A 368 -3.97 -3.48 24.39
N GLU A 369 -3.07 -3.08 23.51
CA GLU A 369 -2.91 -1.73 23.04
C GLU A 369 -3.24 -1.65 21.54
N TYR A 370 -3.75 -0.50 21.13
CA TYR A 370 -4.22 -0.30 19.76
C TYR A 370 -3.45 0.83 19.10
N ILE A 371 -2.74 0.53 18.02
CA ILE A 371 -1.92 1.52 17.29
C ILE A 371 -2.75 2.71 16.86
N GLY A 372 -3.97 2.49 16.39
CA GLY A 372 -4.89 3.52 15.90
C GLY A 372 -5.37 4.50 16.97
N GLU A 373 -5.31 4.12 18.25
CA GLU A 373 -5.80 4.95 19.36
C GLU A 373 -4.77 5.92 19.91
N LYS A 374 -3.49 5.76 19.61
CA LYS A 374 -2.36 6.47 20.22
C LYS A 374 -2.54 8.00 20.35
N TRP A 375 -3.21 8.61 19.39
CA TRP A 375 -3.39 10.06 19.31
C TRP A 375 -4.77 10.55 19.77
N PHE A 376 -5.72 9.63 19.97
CA PHE A 376 -7.13 9.95 20.24
C PHE A 376 -7.60 9.46 21.60
N ILE A 377 -6.73 8.80 22.39
CA ILE A 377 -7.12 8.24 23.67
C ILE A 377 -7.09 9.32 24.76
N ARG A 378 -8.19 9.48 25.47
CA ARG A 378 -8.32 10.30 26.67
C ARG A 378 -9.22 9.59 27.67
N ASN A 379 -8.76 9.46 28.91
CA ASN A 379 -9.49 8.74 29.95
C ASN A 379 -9.92 7.31 29.55
N ARG A 380 -9.07 6.61 28.79
CA ARG A 380 -9.32 5.28 28.20
C ARG A 380 -10.37 5.25 27.08
N LEU A 381 -10.90 6.38 26.66
CA LEU A 381 -11.84 6.51 25.54
C LEU A 381 -11.11 6.87 24.25
N ASN A 382 -11.50 6.24 23.17
CA ASN A 382 -11.11 6.64 21.82
C ASN A 382 -12.05 7.76 21.36
N LEU A 383 -11.63 9.01 21.54
CA LEU A 383 -12.47 10.19 21.24
C LEU A 383 -12.89 10.26 19.77
N GLN A 384 -12.08 9.71 18.86
CA GLN A 384 -12.45 9.64 17.44
C GLN A 384 -13.64 8.69 17.24
N ALA A 385 -13.57 7.47 17.80
CA ALA A 385 -14.64 6.49 17.70
C ALA A 385 -15.94 7.02 18.31
N GLU A 386 -15.87 7.60 19.52
CA GLU A 386 -17.04 8.18 20.20
C GLU A 386 -17.66 9.32 19.38
N SER A 387 -16.85 10.23 18.82
CA SER A 387 -17.33 11.36 18.00
C SER A 387 -17.94 10.88 16.68
N VAL A 388 -17.34 9.87 16.02
CA VAL A 388 -17.85 9.31 14.78
C VAL A 388 -19.20 8.61 15.01
N ALA A 389 -19.31 7.81 16.07
CA ALA A 389 -20.56 7.13 16.42
C ALA A 389 -21.68 8.12 16.68
N LEU A 390 -21.44 9.16 17.50
CA LEU A 390 -22.41 10.21 17.78
C LEU A 390 -22.80 10.98 16.51
N THR A 391 -21.86 11.35 15.66
CA THR A 391 -22.12 12.04 14.40
C THR A 391 -22.97 11.17 13.47
N LYS A 392 -22.65 9.89 13.37
CA LYS A 392 -23.42 8.92 12.57
C LYS A 392 -24.87 8.80 13.08
N ALA A 393 -25.06 8.68 14.39
CA ALA A 393 -26.40 8.62 15.02
C ALA A 393 -27.22 9.87 14.72
N LEU A 394 -26.62 11.07 14.79
CA LEU A 394 -27.25 12.33 14.41
C LEU A 394 -27.66 12.36 12.94
N LEU A 395 -26.78 11.97 12.03
CA LEU A 395 -27.03 11.98 10.58
C LEU A 395 -28.10 10.97 10.16
N THR A 396 -28.12 9.80 10.80
CA THR A 396 -29.10 8.74 10.51
C THR A 396 -30.39 8.87 11.30
N ARG A 397 -30.49 9.87 12.20
CA ARG A 397 -31.61 10.05 13.15
C ARG A 397 -31.84 8.81 14.03
N ASP A 398 -30.76 8.13 14.37
CA ASP A 398 -30.80 6.98 15.27
C ASP A 398 -30.82 7.46 16.72
N ILE A 399 -32.02 7.50 17.31
CA ILE A 399 -32.23 7.95 18.68
C ILE A 399 -31.49 7.04 19.67
N SER A 400 -31.45 5.72 19.44
CA SER A 400 -30.76 4.79 20.31
C SER A 400 -29.25 5.00 20.31
N GLY A 401 -28.68 5.29 19.15
CA GLY A 401 -27.25 5.64 19.00
C GLY A 401 -26.84 6.95 19.70
N LEU A 402 -27.79 7.89 19.87
CA LEU A 402 -27.52 9.14 20.61
C LEU A 402 -27.42 8.92 22.12
N PHE A 403 -28.00 7.85 22.66
CA PHE A 403 -27.96 7.47 24.07
C PHE A 403 -27.09 6.25 24.35
N MET A 404 -26.16 5.95 23.44
CA MET A 404 -25.18 4.89 23.62
C MET A 404 -24.31 5.17 24.86
N GLU A 405 -23.99 4.11 25.61
CA GLU A 405 -23.13 4.23 26.81
C GLU A 405 -21.72 4.71 26.42
N GLU A 406 -21.17 5.60 27.23
CA GLU A 406 -19.80 6.07 27.08
C GLU A 406 -18.82 4.91 27.07
N GLY A 407 -17.95 4.83 26.06
CA GLY A 407 -17.00 3.75 25.89
C GLY A 407 -17.48 2.60 24.99
N GLN A 408 -18.76 2.51 24.67
CA GLN A 408 -19.26 1.48 23.75
C GLN A 408 -18.66 1.62 22.36
N ALA A 409 -18.66 2.82 21.80
CA ALA A 409 -18.05 3.08 20.49
C ALA A 409 -16.54 2.80 20.47
N THR A 410 -15.88 3.05 21.60
CA THR A 410 -14.47 2.69 21.79
C THR A 410 -14.26 1.19 21.73
N MET A 411 -15.11 0.41 22.41
CA MET A 411 -15.04 -1.05 22.38
C MET A 411 -15.36 -1.61 21.00
N ASP A 412 -16.40 -1.09 20.33
CA ASP A 412 -16.77 -1.50 18.98
C ASP A 412 -15.61 -1.27 17.98
N ALA A 413 -14.92 -0.12 18.08
CA ALA A 413 -13.75 0.16 17.26
C ALA A 413 -12.58 -0.80 17.55
N ARG A 414 -12.40 -1.22 18.79
CA ARG A 414 -11.39 -2.23 19.19
C ARG A 414 -11.72 -3.60 18.66
N PHE A 415 -12.99 -4.00 18.72
CA PHE A 415 -13.44 -5.26 18.13
C PHE A 415 -13.25 -5.27 16.62
N GLU A 416 -13.62 -4.20 15.93
CA GLU A 416 -13.41 -4.08 14.49
C GLU A 416 -11.92 -4.18 14.13
N TYR A 417 -11.05 -3.46 14.84
CA TYR A 417 -9.61 -3.50 14.63
C TYR A 417 -9.04 -4.90 14.87
N SER A 418 -9.38 -5.55 15.99
CA SER A 418 -8.92 -6.90 16.32
C SER A 418 -9.42 -7.93 15.32
N SER A 419 -10.66 -7.80 14.87
CA SER A 419 -11.25 -8.64 13.82
C SER A 419 -10.49 -8.51 12.50
N GLU A 420 -10.12 -7.29 12.11
CA GLU A 420 -9.28 -7.06 10.93
C GLU A 420 -7.90 -7.72 11.09
N ARG A 421 -7.28 -7.64 12.27
CA ARG A 421 -5.98 -8.25 12.55
C ARG A 421 -6.02 -9.79 12.49
N LEU A 422 -7.10 -10.42 12.94
CA LEU A 422 -7.31 -11.86 12.76
C LEU A 422 -7.41 -12.25 11.28
N ARG A 423 -8.16 -11.49 10.49
CA ARG A 423 -8.23 -11.69 9.04
C ARG A 423 -6.85 -11.50 8.38
N LEU A 424 -6.08 -10.55 8.85
CA LEU A 424 -4.73 -10.29 8.35
C LEU A 424 -3.77 -11.45 8.68
N LEU A 425 -3.85 -12.01 9.88
CA LEU A 425 -3.07 -13.19 10.26
C LEU A 425 -3.42 -14.38 9.36
N PHE A 426 -4.70 -14.62 9.12
CA PHE A 426 -5.18 -15.65 8.19
C PHE A 426 -4.61 -15.43 6.77
N VAL A 427 -4.64 -14.18 6.27
CA VAL A 427 -4.03 -13.86 4.98
C VAL A 427 -2.54 -14.14 5.01
N GLY A 428 -1.81 -13.73 6.05
CA GLY A 428 -0.37 -13.98 6.17
C GLY A 428 -0.03 -15.47 6.11
N ILE A 429 -0.76 -16.32 6.83
CA ILE A 429 -0.60 -17.78 6.80
C ILE A 429 -0.82 -18.32 5.38
N THR A 430 -1.92 -17.94 4.73
CA THR A 430 -2.29 -18.43 3.40
C THR A 430 -1.45 -17.88 2.25
N ARG A 431 -0.41 -17.08 2.53
CA ARG A 431 0.58 -16.63 1.52
C ARG A 431 1.67 -17.64 1.28
N ALA A 432 1.89 -18.56 2.21
CA ALA A 432 2.89 -19.62 2.08
C ALA A 432 2.40 -20.75 1.16
N ARG A 433 3.27 -21.19 0.27
CA ARG A 433 3.04 -22.38 -0.58
C ARG A 433 3.56 -23.66 0.09
N LYS A 434 4.79 -23.62 0.64
CA LYS A 434 5.51 -24.80 1.15
C LYS A 434 5.94 -24.68 2.59
N GLU A 435 6.53 -23.53 2.97
CA GLU A 435 7.14 -23.30 4.27
C GLU A 435 6.61 -22.04 4.94
N LEU A 436 6.32 -22.12 6.24
CA LEU A 436 5.83 -21.00 7.03
C LEU A 436 6.56 -20.92 8.36
N VAL A 437 7.13 -19.75 8.66
CA VAL A 437 7.73 -19.48 9.99
C VAL A 437 7.05 -18.25 10.58
N ILE A 438 6.42 -18.42 11.74
CA ILE A 438 5.77 -17.32 12.48
C ILE A 438 6.60 -16.99 13.71
N THR A 439 6.97 -15.70 13.84
CA THR A 439 7.76 -15.20 14.98
C THR A 439 7.06 -14.02 15.65
N TRP A 440 7.46 -13.70 16.87
CA TRP A 440 6.99 -12.56 17.62
C TRP A 440 8.10 -11.89 18.42
N ASN A 441 7.88 -10.64 18.85
CA ASN A 441 8.84 -9.90 19.67
C ASN A 441 8.15 -9.01 20.71
N THR A 442 8.95 -8.53 21.67
CA THR A 442 8.49 -7.74 22.84
C THR A 442 8.14 -6.30 22.54
N GLY A 443 8.13 -5.87 21.26
CA GLY A 443 7.82 -4.48 20.90
C GLY A 443 8.93 -3.49 21.20
N LYS A 444 8.63 -2.20 20.98
CA LYS A 444 9.62 -1.11 21.05
C LYS A 444 9.83 -0.52 22.45
N SER A 445 8.91 -0.74 23.39
CA SER A 445 8.97 -0.08 24.69
C SER A 445 9.49 -1.00 25.77
N PRO A 446 10.63 -0.67 26.42
CA PRO A 446 11.09 -1.44 27.60
C PRO A 446 10.16 -1.32 28.81
N ARG A 447 9.29 -0.29 28.82
CA ARG A 447 8.36 -0.07 29.95
C ARG A 447 7.07 -0.88 29.81
N GLN A 448 6.74 -1.30 28.59
CA GLN A 448 5.53 -2.05 28.28
C GLN A 448 5.85 -3.03 27.16
N GLU A 449 6.33 -4.20 27.57
CA GLU A 449 6.67 -5.27 26.65
C GLU A 449 5.39 -5.86 26.04
N ALA A 450 5.37 -5.97 24.71
CA ALA A 450 4.34 -6.73 24.02
C ALA A 450 4.45 -8.21 24.38
N ARG A 451 3.30 -8.89 24.40
CA ARG A 451 3.17 -10.32 24.59
C ARG A 451 3.01 -11.01 23.24
N GLU A 452 3.20 -12.30 23.23
CA GLU A 452 2.80 -13.12 22.09
C GLU A 452 1.30 -12.90 21.79
N ALA A 453 0.92 -12.81 20.51
CA ALA A 453 -0.48 -12.71 20.13
C ALA A 453 -1.26 -13.95 20.59
N LEU A 454 -2.45 -13.74 21.14
CA LEU A 454 -3.29 -14.82 21.65
C LEU A 454 -3.56 -15.90 20.58
N ALA A 455 -3.82 -15.47 19.35
CA ALA A 455 -4.02 -16.36 18.21
C ALA A 455 -2.79 -17.25 17.93
N LEU A 456 -1.55 -16.71 18.05
CA LEU A 456 -0.34 -17.50 17.84
C LEU A 456 -0.15 -18.54 18.95
N THR A 457 -0.42 -18.15 20.20
CA THR A 457 -0.38 -19.09 21.34
C THR A 457 -1.38 -20.23 21.16
N ALA A 458 -2.60 -19.93 20.75
CA ALA A 458 -3.65 -20.91 20.49
C ALA A 458 -3.27 -21.84 19.33
N LEU A 459 -2.85 -21.29 18.19
CA LEU A 459 -2.41 -22.08 17.05
C LEU A 459 -1.30 -23.05 17.39
N ARG A 460 -0.29 -22.59 18.17
CA ARG A 460 0.80 -23.48 18.60
C ARG A 460 0.32 -24.59 19.50
N SER A 461 -0.62 -24.30 20.41
CA SER A 461 -1.18 -25.32 21.30
C SER A 461 -1.96 -26.38 20.53
N LEU A 462 -2.83 -25.96 19.61
CA LEU A 462 -3.61 -26.86 18.75
C LEU A 462 -2.70 -27.68 17.82
N TRP A 463 -1.77 -27.02 17.13
CA TRP A 463 -0.82 -27.68 16.23
C TRP A 463 0.01 -28.76 16.92
N ASN A 464 0.53 -28.46 18.12
CA ASN A 464 1.32 -29.43 18.89
C ASN A 464 0.48 -30.58 19.41
N ALA A 465 -0.79 -30.33 19.75
CA ALA A 465 -1.69 -31.41 20.23
C ALA A 465 -2.05 -32.43 19.17
N GLU A 466 -2.09 -32.01 17.90
CA GLU A 466 -2.43 -32.88 16.76
C GLU A 466 -1.21 -33.58 16.14
N ASN A 467 0.00 -33.06 16.37
CA ASN A 467 1.26 -33.60 15.81
C ASN A 467 2.12 -34.32 16.85
N GLN A 468 1.62 -34.55 18.09
CA GLN A 468 2.19 -35.44 19.09
C GLN A 468 1.54 -36.82 19.03
#